data_d1bcc16a6ea532d92aeb2872e7dcb97d
#
_entry.id   d1bcc16a6ea532d92aeb2872e7dcb97d
#
_cell.length_a   1.000
_cell.length_b   1.000
_cell.length_c   1.000
_cell.angle_alpha   90.00
_cell.angle_beta   90.00
_cell.angle_gamma   90.00
#
_symmetry.space_group_name_H-M   'P 1'
#
loop_
_entity.id
_entity.type
_entity.pdbx_description
1 polymer ?
#
loop_
_entity_poly.entity_id
_entity_poly.type
_entity_poly.pdbx_seq_one_letter_code
_entity_poly.pdbx_strand_id
1 'polypeptide(L)'
;MKHTLTVMRYNLSDSLRPTAIFFFIYTAIVLLNALLSYLIPGGNTVGSDMSILIFLFICGVVGFRYNFFFAMANNVSRRDFFLGTALSGLLPSILSAAVMIVINRLVGLFYPMPTLYTLCFERERLIFQPDGVAISAQSAGKEALTLLMSFLFLAVLGFAIYLIGFFISTLFYRMS
;
A
#
# COMPACT_ATOMS: atom_id res chain seq x y z
N MET A 1 19.16 -20.10 -5.78
CA MET A 1 17.83 -20.01 -5.16
C MET A 1 17.85 -19.97 -3.62
N LYS A 2 18.69 -20.73 -2.90
CA LYS A 2 18.75 -20.66 -1.42
C LYS A 2 19.14 -19.26 -0.91
N HIS A 3 20.13 -18.62 -1.51
CA HIS A 3 20.58 -17.27 -1.12
C HIS A 3 19.53 -16.19 -1.39
N THR A 4 18.80 -16.26 -2.51
CA THR A 4 17.71 -15.32 -2.85
C THR A 4 16.59 -15.35 -1.79
N LEU A 5 16.17 -16.56 -1.37
CA LEU A 5 15.15 -16.72 -0.33
C LEU A 5 15.63 -16.20 1.04
N THR A 6 16.91 -16.40 1.37
CA THR A 6 17.49 -15.87 2.61
C THR A 6 17.47 -14.34 2.63
N VAL A 7 17.86 -13.70 1.53
CA VAL A 7 17.80 -12.23 1.37
C VAL A 7 16.35 -11.73 1.47
N MET A 8 15.43 -12.37 0.78
CA MET A 8 14.01 -12.04 0.84
C MET A 8 13.48 -12.09 2.29
N ARG A 9 13.76 -13.18 3.01
CA ARG A 9 13.32 -13.36 4.40
C ARG A 9 13.92 -12.32 5.35
N TYR A 10 15.19 -11.99 5.16
CA TYR A 10 15.87 -10.96 5.94
C TYR A 10 15.24 -9.59 5.72
N ASN A 11 15.11 -9.16 4.46
CA ASN A 11 14.50 -7.89 4.11
C ASN A 11 13.05 -7.79 4.60
N LEU A 12 12.31 -8.90 4.53
CA LEU A 12 10.94 -8.97 5.02
C LEU A 12 10.88 -8.77 6.54
N SER A 13 11.74 -9.46 7.30
CA SER A 13 11.78 -9.32 8.77
C SER A 13 12.14 -7.90 9.20
N ASP A 14 13.05 -7.26 8.46
CA ASP A 14 13.46 -5.87 8.72
C ASP A 14 12.34 -4.87 8.40
N SER A 15 11.57 -5.11 7.34
CA SER A 15 10.47 -4.22 6.92
C SER A 15 9.19 -4.36 7.75
N LEU A 16 8.99 -5.47 8.48
CA LEU A 16 7.75 -5.71 9.24
C LEU A 16 7.51 -4.68 10.34
N ARG A 17 8.55 -4.31 11.10
CA ARG A 17 8.42 -3.35 12.21
C ARG A 17 8.00 -1.95 11.72
N PRO A 18 8.72 -1.31 10.76
CA PRO A 18 8.29 -0.01 10.26
C PRO A 18 6.92 -0.07 9.57
N THR A 19 6.60 -1.18 8.89
CA THR A 19 5.29 -1.38 8.28
C THR A 19 4.18 -1.43 9.33
N ALA A 20 4.37 -2.16 10.43
CA ALA A 20 3.40 -2.24 11.52
C ALA A 20 3.17 -0.87 12.19
N ILE A 21 4.25 -0.13 12.46
CA ILE A 21 4.16 1.22 13.04
C ILE A 21 3.42 2.16 12.08
N PHE A 22 3.75 2.12 10.78
CA PHE A 22 3.06 2.93 9.78
C PHE A 22 1.55 2.63 9.78
N PHE A 23 1.16 1.36 9.72
CA PHE A 23 -0.26 1.01 9.70
C PHE A 23 -0.99 1.37 10.99
N PHE A 24 -0.34 1.28 12.13
CA PHE A 24 -0.91 1.72 13.40
C PHE A 24 -1.22 3.23 13.39
N ILE A 25 -0.24 4.05 13.01
CA ILE A 25 -0.40 5.51 12.92
C ILE A 25 -1.44 5.86 11.85
N TYR A 26 -1.35 5.21 10.68
CA TYR A 26 -2.28 5.42 9.58
C TYR A 26 -3.73 5.12 9.97
N THR A 27 -3.97 3.97 10.61
CA THR A 27 -5.32 3.59 11.08
C THR A 27 -5.85 4.60 12.10
N ALA A 28 -5.00 5.06 13.03
CA ALA A 28 -5.40 6.08 14.01
C ALA A 28 -5.80 7.40 13.31
N ILE A 29 -5.05 7.85 12.31
CA ILE A 29 -5.36 9.07 11.55
C ILE A 29 -6.67 8.91 10.77
N VAL A 30 -6.88 7.76 10.11
CA VAL A 30 -8.10 7.51 9.34
C VAL A 30 -9.33 7.46 10.23
N LEU A 31 -9.23 6.79 11.39
CA LEU A 31 -10.33 6.76 12.37
C LEU A 31 -10.62 8.16 12.95
N LEU A 32 -9.59 8.95 13.24
CA LEU A 32 -9.75 10.32 13.70
C LEU A 32 -10.46 11.18 12.65
N ASN A 33 -10.06 11.08 11.38
CA ASN A 33 -10.72 11.79 10.29
C ASN A 33 -12.18 11.35 10.11
N ALA A 34 -12.48 10.06 10.21
CA ALA A 34 -13.85 9.55 10.15
C ALA A 34 -14.71 10.10 11.30
N LEU A 35 -14.16 10.17 12.52
CA LEU A 35 -14.83 10.75 13.67
C LEU A 35 -15.10 12.25 13.50
N LEU A 36 -14.10 12.99 13.00
CA LEU A 36 -14.25 14.42 12.73
C LEU A 36 -15.31 14.68 11.66
N SER A 37 -15.34 13.89 10.59
CA SER A 37 -16.34 14.01 9.52
C SER A 37 -17.76 13.68 10.02
N TYR A 38 -17.89 12.82 11.02
CA TYR A 38 -19.17 12.55 11.68
C TYR A 38 -19.63 13.73 12.56
N LEU A 39 -18.70 14.41 13.24
CA LEU A 39 -18.99 15.51 14.17
C LEU A 39 -19.19 16.86 13.44
N ILE A 40 -18.53 17.06 12.29
CA ILE A 40 -18.55 18.32 11.54
C ILE A 40 -19.20 18.08 10.18
N PRO A 41 -20.45 18.53 9.96
CA PRO A 41 -21.12 18.46 8.67
C PRO A 41 -20.30 19.20 7.59
N GLY A 42 -20.01 18.53 6.46
CA GLY A 42 -19.23 19.11 5.35
C GLY A 42 -17.75 18.77 5.36
N GLY A 43 -17.30 17.86 6.23
CA GLY A 43 -15.92 17.35 6.19
C GLY A 43 -15.69 16.46 4.97
N ASN A 44 -14.83 16.88 4.04
CA ASN A 44 -14.44 16.07 2.89
C ASN A 44 -13.48 14.95 3.31
N THR A 45 -13.90 13.71 3.23
CA THR A 45 -13.00 12.56 3.35
C THR A 45 -12.33 12.31 2.01
N VAL A 46 -11.05 12.60 1.94
CA VAL A 46 -10.23 12.25 0.77
C VAL A 46 -9.84 10.78 0.90
N GLY A 47 -9.98 10.03 -0.19
CA GLY A 47 -9.51 8.63 -0.25
C GLY A 47 -8.04 8.52 0.17
N SER A 48 -7.80 7.69 1.18
CA SER A 48 -6.50 7.59 1.87
C SER A 48 -5.51 6.63 1.19
N ASP A 49 -5.92 5.98 0.10
CA ASP A 49 -5.14 4.95 -0.62
C ASP A 49 -3.77 5.47 -1.10
N MET A 50 -3.69 6.76 -1.46
CA MET A 50 -2.44 7.39 -1.92
C MET A 50 -1.33 7.36 -0.86
N SER A 51 -1.67 7.47 0.42
CA SER A 51 -0.68 7.44 1.51
C SER A 51 0.06 6.11 1.57
N ILE A 52 -0.64 5.00 1.32
CA ILE A 52 -0.04 3.66 1.28
C ILE A 52 0.89 3.50 0.07
N LEU A 53 0.50 4.03 -1.08
CA LEU A 53 1.35 3.99 -2.28
C LEU A 53 2.65 4.77 -2.07
N ILE A 54 2.57 5.96 -1.45
CA ILE A 54 3.75 6.74 -1.08
C ILE A 54 4.63 5.99 -0.09
N PHE A 55 4.02 5.35 0.92
CA PHE A 55 4.76 4.52 1.88
C PHE A 55 5.50 3.36 1.20
N LEU A 56 4.85 2.62 0.31
CA LEU A 56 5.47 1.52 -0.44
C LEU A 56 6.61 2.02 -1.36
N PHE A 57 6.46 3.20 -1.97
CA PHE A 57 7.53 3.84 -2.73
C PHE A 57 8.75 4.11 -1.85
N ILE A 58 8.55 4.71 -0.67
CA ILE A 58 9.63 5.00 0.28
C ILE A 58 10.29 3.69 0.75
N CYS A 59 9.52 2.64 1.04
CA CYS A 59 10.06 1.33 1.38
C CYS A 59 10.95 0.76 0.27
N GLY A 60 10.56 0.93 -1.01
CA GLY A 60 11.37 0.55 -2.16
C GLY A 60 12.70 1.31 -2.22
N VAL A 61 12.67 2.62 -2.01
CA VAL A 61 13.87 3.48 -2.02
C VAL A 61 14.82 3.13 -0.87
N VAL A 62 14.30 3.00 0.34
CA VAL A 62 15.12 2.77 1.56
C VAL A 62 15.68 1.36 1.60
N GLY A 63 14.91 0.36 1.18
CA GLY A 63 15.27 -1.06 1.23
C GLY A 63 16.55 -1.42 0.47
N PHE A 64 16.96 -0.63 -0.54
CA PHE A 64 18.19 -0.86 -1.27
C PHE A 64 19.43 -0.49 -0.44
N ARG A 65 19.48 0.73 0.07
CA ARG A 65 20.72 1.34 0.59
C ARG A 65 21.32 0.57 1.78
N TYR A 66 20.50 0.22 2.76
CA TYR A 66 20.99 -0.46 3.95
C TYR A 66 21.34 -1.93 3.70
N ASN A 67 20.50 -2.61 2.94
CA ASN A 67 20.62 -4.05 2.76
C ASN A 67 21.67 -4.44 1.73
N PHE A 68 22.01 -3.56 0.78
CA PHE A 68 23.01 -3.84 -0.23
C PHE A 68 24.42 -4.00 0.36
N PHE A 69 24.86 -3.07 1.18
CA PHE A 69 26.20 -3.16 1.83
C PHE A 69 26.31 -4.39 2.72
N PHE A 70 25.26 -4.67 3.48
CA PHE A 70 25.23 -5.86 4.32
C PHE A 70 25.28 -7.15 3.49
N ALA A 71 24.56 -7.24 2.41
CA ALA A 71 24.57 -8.39 1.52
C ALA A 71 25.94 -8.60 0.86
N MET A 72 26.57 -7.53 0.38
CA MET A 72 27.92 -7.60 -0.21
C MET A 72 28.97 -8.03 0.82
N ALA A 73 28.90 -7.56 2.05
CA ALA A 73 29.79 -7.97 3.14
C ALA A 73 29.65 -9.48 3.46
N ASN A 74 28.49 -10.07 3.21
CA ASN A 74 28.20 -11.49 3.41
C ASN A 74 28.41 -12.34 2.14
N ASN A 75 29.14 -11.84 1.14
CA ASN A 75 29.41 -12.54 -0.13
C ASN A 75 28.16 -13.00 -0.88
N VAL A 76 27.05 -12.29 -0.76
CA VAL A 76 25.82 -12.56 -1.55
C VAL A 76 26.03 -12.04 -2.96
N SER A 77 25.65 -12.84 -3.97
CA SER A 77 25.75 -12.39 -5.36
C SER A 77 24.81 -11.20 -5.62
N ARG A 78 25.25 -10.25 -6.45
CA ARG A 78 24.43 -9.09 -6.81
C ARG A 78 23.07 -9.50 -7.37
N ARG A 79 23.03 -10.53 -8.20
CA ARG A 79 21.81 -11.07 -8.79
C ARG A 79 20.85 -11.59 -7.73
N ASP A 80 21.35 -12.37 -6.76
CA ASP A 80 20.52 -12.91 -5.68
C ASP A 80 19.98 -11.79 -4.77
N PHE A 81 20.79 -10.76 -4.52
CA PHE A 81 20.36 -9.58 -3.78
C PHE A 81 19.21 -8.85 -4.49
N PHE A 82 19.39 -8.52 -5.79
CA PHE A 82 18.36 -7.80 -6.56
C PHE A 82 17.05 -8.58 -6.63
N LEU A 83 17.10 -9.87 -6.95
CA LEU A 83 15.90 -10.71 -7.01
C LEU A 83 15.26 -10.87 -5.63
N GLY A 84 16.05 -11.09 -4.60
CA GLY A 84 15.54 -11.24 -3.23
C GLY A 84 14.88 -9.97 -2.72
N THR A 85 15.46 -8.79 -2.98
CA THR A 85 14.89 -7.50 -2.56
C THR A 85 13.64 -7.15 -3.40
N ALA A 86 13.65 -7.38 -4.69
CA ALA A 86 12.45 -7.17 -5.53
C ALA A 86 11.29 -8.04 -5.04
N LEU A 87 11.52 -9.34 -4.79
CA LEU A 87 10.51 -10.26 -4.29
C LEU A 87 10.03 -9.92 -2.87
N SER A 88 10.89 -9.33 -2.03
CA SER A 88 10.49 -8.92 -0.67
C SER A 88 9.41 -7.85 -0.67
N GLY A 89 9.25 -7.06 -1.75
CA GLY A 89 8.19 -6.07 -1.91
C GLY A 89 6.80 -6.65 -2.13
N LEU A 90 6.69 -7.93 -2.56
CA LEU A 90 5.39 -8.56 -2.80
C LEU A 90 4.55 -8.66 -1.52
N LEU A 91 5.15 -9.14 -0.43
CA LEU A 91 4.41 -9.38 0.81
C LEU A 91 3.88 -8.07 1.45
N PRO A 92 4.69 -7.01 1.64
CA PRO A 92 4.17 -5.74 2.13
C PRO A 92 3.11 -5.13 1.21
N SER A 93 3.19 -5.32 -0.11
CA SER A 93 2.15 -4.83 -1.03
C SER A 93 0.82 -5.58 -0.84
N ILE A 94 0.86 -6.90 -0.71
CA ILE A 94 -0.34 -7.72 -0.45
C ILE A 94 -0.93 -7.40 0.93
N LEU A 95 -0.09 -7.30 1.97
CA LEU A 95 -0.53 -6.94 3.33
C LEU A 95 -1.15 -5.54 3.35
N SER A 96 -0.54 -4.58 2.66
CA SER A 96 -1.06 -3.22 2.56
C SER A 96 -2.44 -3.19 1.90
N ALA A 97 -2.63 -3.92 0.81
CA ALA A 97 -3.92 -4.03 0.15
C ALA A 97 -4.99 -4.68 1.06
N ALA A 98 -4.62 -5.74 1.79
CA ALA A 98 -5.53 -6.40 2.73
C ALA A 98 -5.96 -5.48 3.88
N VAL A 99 -4.99 -4.82 4.52
CA VAL A 99 -5.27 -3.87 5.61
C VAL A 99 -6.15 -2.73 5.13
N MET A 100 -5.89 -2.22 3.91
CA MET A 100 -6.68 -1.14 3.33
C MET A 100 -8.15 -1.51 3.13
N ILE A 101 -8.43 -2.72 2.63
CA ILE A 101 -9.80 -3.19 2.49
C ILE A 101 -10.50 -3.28 3.84
N VAL A 102 -9.80 -3.79 4.87
CA VAL A 102 -10.36 -3.87 6.23
C VAL A 102 -10.67 -2.47 6.77
N ILE A 103 -9.76 -1.52 6.62
CA ILE A 103 -9.97 -0.13 7.05
C ILE A 103 -11.12 0.50 6.29
N ASN A 104 -11.19 0.35 4.96
CA ASN A 104 -12.29 0.87 4.16
C ASN A 104 -13.64 0.29 4.57
N ARG A 105 -13.69 -1.00 4.95
CA ARG A 105 -14.92 -1.62 5.45
C ARG A 105 -15.32 -1.07 6.83
N LEU A 106 -14.38 -0.91 7.74
CA LEU A 106 -14.63 -0.37 9.07
C LEU A 106 -15.11 1.09 9.01
N VAL A 107 -14.42 1.91 8.22
CA VAL A 107 -14.78 3.32 8.04
C VAL A 107 -16.07 3.47 7.25
N GLY A 108 -16.28 2.60 6.24
CA GLY A 108 -17.49 2.57 5.43
C GLY A 108 -18.80 2.33 6.20
N LEU A 109 -18.72 1.81 7.43
CA LEU A 109 -19.88 1.73 8.35
C LEU A 109 -20.34 3.11 8.85
N PHE A 110 -19.42 4.06 8.91
CA PHE A 110 -19.69 5.42 9.40
C PHE A 110 -19.79 6.44 8.26
N TYR A 111 -18.94 6.30 7.28
CA TYR A 111 -18.86 7.23 6.16
C TYR A 111 -18.41 6.52 4.87
N PRO A 112 -19.11 6.72 3.73
CA PRO A 112 -18.74 6.09 2.46
C PRO A 112 -17.40 6.62 1.96
N MET A 113 -16.39 5.75 1.92
CA MET A 113 -15.05 6.04 1.39
C MET A 113 -14.84 5.35 0.05
N PRO A 114 -14.70 6.09 -1.06
CA PRO A 114 -14.37 5.47 -2.34
C PRO A 114 -12.94 4.95 -2.33
N THR A 115 -12.73 3.72 -2.82
CA THR A 115 -11.38 3.18 -3.05
C THR A 115 -10.77 3.78 -4.31
N LEU A 116 -9.45 3.70 -4.46
CA LEU A 116 -8.77 4.13 -5.68
C LEU A 116 -9.30 3.37 -6.91
N TYR A 117 -9.63 2.09 -6.75
CA TYR A 117 -10.25 1.29 -7.80
C TYR A 117 -11.62 1.86 -8.22
N THR A 118 -12.47 2.19 -7.26
CA THR A 118 -13.79 2.79 -7.53
C THR A 118 -13.67 4.14 -8.23
N LEU A 119 -12.69 4.95 -7.83
CA LEU A 119 -12.41 6.23 -8.48
C LEU A 119 -11.94 6.09 -9.93
N CYS A 120 -11.16 5.05 -10.24
CA CYS A 120 -10.61 4.83 -11.58
C CYS A 120 -11.58 4.11 -12.53
N PHE A 121 -12.30 3.10 -12.03
CA PHE A 121 -13.03 2.14 -12.88
C PHE A 121 -14.54 2.14 -12.66
N GLU A 122 -15.03 2.60 -11.52
CA GLU A 122 -16.45 2.60 -11.19
C GLU A 122 -16.97 4.03 -10.91
N ARG A 123 -16.51 4.98 -11.68
CA ARG A 123 -16.87 6.40 -11.53
C ARG A 123 -18.39 6.65 -11.61
N GLU A 124 -19.11 5.84 -12.34
CA GLU A 124 -20.59 5.91 -12.47
C GLU A 124 -21.33 5.69 -11.14
N ARG A 125 -20.66 5.05 -10.17
CA ARG A 125 -21.21 4.82 -8.83
C ARG A 125 -21.05 6.00 -7.89
N LEU A 126 -20.21 6.96 -8.25
CA LEU A 126 -19.89 8.10 -7.41
C LEU A 126 -20.92 9.19 -7.63
N ILE A 127 -21.69 9.49 -6.60
CA ILE A 127 -22.63 10.61 -6.58
C ILE A 127 -21.94 11.75 -5.84
N PHE A 128 -21.53 12.78 -6.58
CA PHE A 128 -20.93 13.97 -6.00
C PHE A 128 -22.02 14.85 -5.42
N GLN A 129 -22.03 14.98 -4.09
CA GLN A 129 -22.92 15.88 -3.36
C GLN A 129 -22.12 17.05 -2.79
N PRO A 130 -22.75 18.21 -2.48
CA PRO A 130 -22.06 19.34 -1.87
C PRO A 130 -21.35 18.98 -0.55
N ASP A 131 -21.89 17.99 0.18
CA ASP A 131 -21.42 17.55 1.50
C ASP A 131 -20.47 16.35 1.44
N GLY A 132 -20.11 15.87 0.23
CA GLY A 132 -19.19 14.75 0.06
C GLY A 132 -19.50 13.84 -1.11
N VAL A 133 -18.89 12.65 -1.12
CA VAL A 133 -19.09 11.63 -2.15
C VAL A 133 -19.93 10.49 -1.58
N ALA A 134 -21.11 10.26 -2.18
CA ALA A 134 -21.92 9.08 -1.88
C ALA A 134 -21.61 7.97 -2.89
N ILE A 135 -21.69 6.71 -2.45
CA ILE A 135 -21.50 5.54 -3.30
C ILE A 135 -22.85 4.84 -3.47
N SER A 136 -23.29 4.63 -4.72
CA SER A 136 -24.54 3.91 -5.00
C SER A 136 -24.43 2.46 -4.51
N ALA A 137 -25.48 1.98 -3.82
CA ALA A 137 -25.56 0.60 -3.34
C ALA A 137 -25.61 -0.40 -4.50
N GLN A 138 -24.91 -1.52 -4.33
CA GLN A 138 -24.93 -2.64 -5.28
C GLN A 138 -25.50 -3.91 -4.62
N SER A 139 -25.80 -4.91 -5.47
CA SER A 139 -26.11 -6.25 -4.97
C SER A 139 -24.86 -6.87 -4.32
N ALA A 140 -25.05 -7.68 -3.26
CA ALA A 140 -23.97 -8.28 -2.48
C ALA A 140 -22.92 -9.00 -3.33
N GLY A 141 -23.32 -9.67 -4.40
CA GLY A 141 -22.39 -10.37 -5.32
C GLY A 141 -21.47 -9.42 -6.10
N LYS A 142 -22.00 -8.30 -6.60
CA LYS A 142 -21.21 -7.28 -7.30
C LYS A 142 -20.27 -6.57 -6.32
N GLU A 143 -20.71 -6.33 -5.11
CA GLU A 143 -19.91 -5.71 -4.07
C GLU A 143 -18.69 -6.56 -3.68
N ALA A 144 -18.89 -7.88 -3.53
CA ALA A 144 -17.77 -8.82 -3.29
C ALA A 144 -16.77 -8.83 -4.45
N LEU A 145 -17.25 -8.77 -5.70
CA LEU A 145 -16.39 -8.70 -6.89
C LEU A 145 -15.58 -7.40 -6.91
N THR A 146 -16.21 -6.25 -6.64
CA THR A 146 -15.53 -4.95 -6.55
C THR A 146 -14.44 -4.96 -5.49
N LEU A 147 -14.68 -5.57 -4.33
CA LEU A 147 -13.66 -5.71 -3.27
C LEU A 147 -12.48 -6.56 -3.73
N LEU A 148 -12.75 -7.69 -4.38
CA LEU A 148 -11.68 -8.55 -4.89
C LEU A 148 -10.84 -7.81 -5.94
N MET A 149 -11.50 -7.10 -6.86
CA MET A 149 -10.80 -6.31 -7.88
C MET A 149 -10.02 -5.14 -7.27
N SER A 150 -10.56 -4.46 -6.27
CA SER A 150 -9.86 -3.42 -5.52
C SER A 150 -8.62 -3.97 -4.81
N PHE A 151 -8.71 -5.16 -4.21
CA PHE A 151 -7.59 -5.83 -3.58
C PHE A 151 -6.47 -6.14 -4.58
N LEU A 152 -6.81 -6.80 -5.67
CA LEU A 152 -5.84 -7.16 -6.72
C LEU A 152 -5.20 -5.92 -7.33
N PHE A 153 -6.00 -4.91 -7.63
CA PHE A 153 -5.52 -3.65 -8.18
C PHE A 153 -4.52 -2.95 -7.24
N LEU A 154 -4.86 -2.80 -5.96
CA LEU A 154 -3.98 -2.17 -4.97
C LEU A 154 -2.72 -3.00 -4.72
N ALA A 155 -2.79 -4.33 -4.68
CA ALA A 155 -1.64 -5.20 -4.49
C ALA A 155 -0.66 -5.09 -5.67
N VAL A 156 -1.16 -5.13 -6.90
CA VAL A 156 -0.34 -5.02 -8.12
C VAL A 156 0.25 -3.61 -8.25
N LEU A 157 -0.57 -2.57 -8.05
CA LEU A 157 -0.14 -1.17 -8.12
C LEU A 157 0.90 -0.86 -7.03
N GLY A 158 0.67 -1.31 -5.81
CA GLY A 158 1.59 -1.14 -4.70
C GLY A 158 2.93 -1.83 -4.96
N PHE A 159 2.92 -3.04 -5.50
CA PHE A 159 4.13 -3.75 -5.89
C PHE A 159 4.88 -3.03 -7.02
N ALA A 160 4.18 -2.54 -8.04
CA ALA A 160 4.79 -1.76 -9.12
C ALA A 160 5.46 -0.49 -8.60
N ILE A 161 4.81 0.25 -7.70
CA ILE A 161 5.35 1.46 -7.08
C ILE A 161 6.56 1.15 -6.19
N TYR A 162 6.52 0.06 -5.43
CA TYR A 162 7.68 -0.42 -4.68
C TYR A 162 8.88 -0.70 -5.60
N LEU A 163 8.68 -1.39 -6.74
CA LEU A 163 9.73 -1.66 -7.72
C LEU A 163 10.28 -0.39 -8.35
N ILE A 164 9.45 0.61 -8.62
CA ILE A 164 9.90 1.91 -9.13
C ILE A 164 10.81 2.59 -8.10
N GLY A 165 10.43 2.62 -6.83
CA GLY A 165 11.26 3.16 -5.75
C GLY A 165 12.60 2.43 -5.64
N PHE A 166 12.58 1.10 -5.67
CA PHE A 166 13.78 0.26 -5.66
C PHE A 166 14.69 0.52 -6.88
N PHE A 167 14.11 0.66 -8.07
CA PHE A 167 14.85 0.96 -9.29
C PHE A 167 15.52 2.35 -9.22
N ILE A 168 14.81 3.36 -8.77
CA ILE A 168 15.34 4.71 -8.58
C ILE A 168 16.53 4.70 -7.62
N SER A 169 16.41 4.02 -6.48
CA SER A 169 17.50 3.89 -5.50
C SER A 169 18.74 3.22 -6.09
N THR A 170 18.53 2.20 -6.94
CA THR A 170 19.60 1.51 -7.67
C THR A 170 20.32 2.44 -8.65
N LEU A 171 19.58 3.27 -9.39
CA LEU A 171 20.16 4.26 -10.31
C LEU A 171 21.03 5.28 -9.58
N PHE A 172 20.53 5.85 -8.48
CA PHE A 172 21.31 6.80 -7.69
C PHE A 172 22.58 6.18 -7.12
N TYR A 173 22.53 4.93 -6.69
CA TYR A 173 23.72 4.23 -6.22
C TYR A 173 24.79 4.05 -7.33
N ARG A 174 24.37 3.84 -8.56
CA ARG A 174 25.30 3.67 -9.70
C ARG A 174 25.95 4.99 -10.11
N MET A 175 25.30 6.12 -9.83
CA MET A 175 25.77 7.46 -10.21
C MET A 175 26.68 8.11 -9.14
N SER A 176 26.68 7.60 -7.92
CA SER A 176 27.53 8.04 -6.81
C SER A 176 28.80 7.22 -6.71
#